data_1d39ab96f0c2702bd5c95f3113cc2e60
#
_entry.id   1d39ab96f0c2702bd5c95f3113cc2e60
#
_cell.length_a   1.000
_cell.length_b   1.000
_cell.length_c   1.000
_cell.angle_alpha   90.00
_cell.angle_beta   90.00
_cell.angle_gamma   90.00
#
_symmetry.space_group_name_H-M   'P 1'
#
loop_
_entity.id
_entity.type
_entity.pdbx_description
1 polymer ?
#
loop_
_entity_poly.entity_id
_entity_poly.type
_entity_poly.pdbx_seq_one_letter_code
_entity_poly.pdbx_strand_id
1 'polypeptide(L)'
;MAKCIMIQGTMSGAGKSLLCTALCRIFRQDGYRTAPFKSQNMALNSYVTAAGLEMGRAQVVQAEAAGTEPDVRMNPVLLKPCSDTGSQVIVGGKVRGQMPASEYYQYKKKLIPEILEAYRSLAAEYDIIVIEGAGSPAEINLREDDIVNMGLAELVDAPVLLAGDIDRGGVFAQLYGTVALLEEKERKRIRGLIINKFRGDEEILRPGLRQIEDLTGIPVLGVVPWVRAEIDDEDSLSPRLSGRGIRAFPAGNGISENGTSDGGEIKPVDIAVIRLPRISNFTDFAPLEQHPLLSVRYVDRPEKLGDPDLLILPGTKSTISDLLWLRQSGLEAAVLKRASAGVPVLGICGGFQMLGEEIRDPEGVESGDLASEAGQETGQERLRGMGLLPCVTVFSPEKTLTRVRASAWEGPFYGAAIEGYEIHMGETVILHKAGGAVPFSVLQREETGRDSAGGVHEGCRQGNVFGTYLHGLFDSGEMTEKLAKWLCRRKGIEAAPISVQSWKAFKEQQYDLLADALRKALDMEALYRIIG
;
A
#
# COMPACT_ATOMS: atom_id res chain seq x y z
N MET A 1 17.98 10.15 -24.38
CA MET A 1 17.64 10.30 -22.95
C MET A 1 16.13 10.29 -22.88
N ALA A 2 15.53 9.56 -21.95
CA ALA A 2 14.08 9.53 -21.81
C ALA A 2 13.50 10.93 -21.65
N LYS A 3 12.29 11.13 -22.15
CA LYS A 3 11.45 12.29 -21.81
C LYS A 3 10.89 12.10 -20.39
N CYS A 4 10.50 13.17 -19.73
CA CYS A 4 9.89 13.04 -18.41
C CYS A 4 8.76 14.06 -18.20
N ILE A 5 7.90 13.77 -17.25
CA ILE A 5 6.85 14.64 -16.74
C ILE A 5 6.71 14.42 -15.23
N MET A 6 6.58 15.49 -14.48
CA MET A 6 6.43 15.40 -13.03
C MET A 6 5.08 15.92 -12.56
N ILE A 7 4.39 15.13 -11.76
CA ILE A 7 3.13 15.51 -11.13
C ILE A 7 3.41 15.93 -9.69
N GLN A 8 3.14 17.19 -9.39
CA GLN A 8 3.16 17.71 -8.02
C GLN A 8 1.75 18.09 -7.58
N GLY A 9 1.50 18.16 -6.29
CA GLY A 9 0.20 18.50 -5.74
C GLY A 9 0.27 19.70 -4.81
N THR A 10 -0.81 20.45 -4.71
CA THR A 10 -0.91 21.56 -3.74
C THR A 10 -0.92 21.06 -2.29
N MET A 11 -1.14 19.77 -2.07
CA MET A 11 -1.20 19.12 -0.76
C MET A 11 -1.05 17.59 -0.87
N SER A 12 -0.87 16.94 0.28
CA SER A 12 -1.03 15.49 0.38
C SER A 12 -2.48 15.11 0.04
N GLY A 13 -2.65 13.97 -0.65
CA GLY A 13 -3.99 13.53 -1.07
C GLY A 13 -4.58 14.29 -2.26
N ALA A 14 -3.87 15.21 -2.93
CA ALA A 14 -4.33 15.88 -4.16
C ALA A 14 -4.58 14.92 -5.33
N GLY A 15 -4.20 13.64 -5.20
CA GLY A 15 -4.39 12.59 -6.21
C GLY A 15 -3.21 12.39 -7.15
N LYS A 16 -2.01 12.82 -6.75
CA LYS A 16 -0.77 12.63 -7.53
C LYS A 16 -0.57 11.20 -7.99
N SER A 17 -0.69 10.23 -7.07
CA SER A 17 -0.46 8.81 -7.35
C SER A 17 -1.44 8.26 -8.39
N LEU A 18 -2.74 8.64 -8.32
CA LEU A 18 -3.75 8.27 -9.32
C LEU A 18 -3.44 8.89 -10.70
N LEU A 19 -3.05 10.17 -10.73
CA LEU A 19 -2.67 10.85 -11.97
C LEU A 19 -1.42 10.22 -12.60
N CYS A 20 -0.41 9.90 -11.80
CA CYS A 20 0.79 9.20 -12.28
C CYS A 20 0.46 7.80 -12.81
N THR A 21 -0.38 7.03 -12.09
CA THR A 21 -0.84 5.71 -12.53
C THR A 21 -1.56 5.80 -13.89
N ALA A 22 -2.49 6.76 -14.02
CA ALA A 22 -3.21 6.98 -15.27
C ALA A 22 -2.26 7.38 -16.42
N LEU A 23 -1.31 8.28 -16.19
CA LEU A 23 -0.32 8.68 -17.20
C LEU A 23 0.58 7.50 -17.60
N CYS A 24 1.05 6.71 -16.65
CA CYS A 24 1.81 5.49 -16.94
C CYS A 24 1.01 4.55 -17.86
N ARG A 25 -0.29 4.38 -17.59
CA ARG A 25 -1.17 3.55 -18.43
C ARG A 25 -1.39 4.16 -19.81
N ILE A 26 -1.64 5.48 -19.90
CA ILE A 26 -1.84 6.20 -21.16
C ILE A 26 -0.62 6.05 -22.06
N PHE A 27 0.57 6.34 -21.55
CA PHE A 27 1.80 6.26 -22.35
C PHE A 27 2.11 4.83 -22.82
N ARG A 28 1.81 3.82 -21.98
CA ARG A 28 1.87 2.41 -22.41
C ARG A 28 0.90 2.11 -23.55
N GLN A 29 -0.36 2.56 -23.45
CA GLN A 29 -1.37 2.36 -24.49
C GLN A 29 -0.98 3.05 -25.81
N ASP A 30 -0.25 4.18 -25.72
CA ASP A 30 0.26 4.92 -26.87
C ASP A 30 1.59 4.36 -27.41
N GLY A 31 2.07 3.24 -26.87
CA GLY A 31 3.21 2.47 -27.36
C GLY A 31 4.57 2.86 -26.79
N TYR A 32 4.63 3.74 -25.78
CA TYR A 32 5.89 4.11 -25.14
C TYR A 32 6.28 3.11 -24.05
N ARG A 33 7.58 2.81 -23.95
CA ARG A 33 8.15 2.15 -22.77
C ARG A 33 8.20 3.17 -21.66
N THR A 34 7.38 2.95 -20.63
CA THR A 34 7.17 3.93 -19.55
C THR A 34 7.57 3.34 -18.21
N ALA A 35 8.21 4.14 -17.36
CA ALA A 35 8.47 3.80 -15.98
C ALA A 35 8.03 4.93 -15.05
N PRO A 36 7.48 4.60 -13.85
CA PRO A 36 7.28 5.58 -12.79
C PRO A 36 8.59 5.90 -12.09
N PHE A 37 8.62 7.05 -11.40
CA PHE A 37 9.72 7.43 -10.53
C PHE A 37 9.22 8.28 -9.35
N LYS A 38 9.64 7.93 -8.15
CA LYS A 38 9.44 8.75 -6.94
C LYS A 38 10.71 8.66 -6.11
N SER A 39 11.45 9.76 -6.03
CA SER A 39 12.77 9.77 -5.37
C SER A 39 12.73 9.27 -3.95
N GLN A 40 11.71 9.68 -3.18
CA GLN A 40 11.47 9.26 -1.81
C GLN A 40 9.99 9.03 -1.59
N ASN A 41 9.66 7.89 -0.99
CA ASN A 41 8.31 7.61 -0.49
C ASN A 41 8.33 7.42 1.02
N MET A 42 7.21 7.75 1.68
CA MET A 42 6.98 7.46 3.10
C MET A 42 5.70 6.63 3.20
N ALA A 43 5.83 5.33 3.40
CA ALA A 43 4.69 4.42 3.43
C ALA A 43 4.98 3.16 4.27
N LEU A 44 3.95 2.60 4.89
CA LEU A 44 4.01 1.30 5.57
C LEU A 44 3.74 0.15 4.59
N ASN A 45 3.03 0.41 3.49
CA ASN A 45 2.81 -0.56 2.44
C ASN A 45 4.04 -0.67 1.54
N SER A 46 4.60 -1.85 1.47
CA SER A 46 5.76 -2.14 0.64
C SER A 46 5.61 -3.47 -0.12
N TYR A 47 6.53 -3.70 -1.03
CA TYR A 47 6.55 -4.84 -1.92
C TYR A 47 7.99 -5.32 -2.10
N VAL A 48 8.16 -6.59 -2.39
CA VAL A 48 9.47 -7.19 -2.69
C VAL A 48 9.58 -7.42 -4.19
N THR A 49 10.57 -6.80 -4.82
CA THR A 49 10.85 -6.95 -6.26
C THR A 49 11.38 -8.35 -6.60
N ALA A 50 11.44 -8.68 -7.89
CA ALA A 50 12.05 -9.94 -8.34
C ALA A 50 13.53 -10.10 -7.90
N ALA A 51 14.22 -8.99 -7.68
CA ALA A 51 15.60 -8.98 -7.17
C ALA A 51 15.71 -9.13 -5.64
N GLY A 52 14.60 -9.35 -4.92
CA GLY A 52 14.61 -9.44 -3.45
C GLY A 52 14.84 -8.09 -2.76
N LEU A 53 14.44 -6.98 -3.38
CA LEU A 53 14.62 -5.62 -2.87
C LEU A 53 13.27 -4.99 -2.52
N GLU A 54 13.25 -4.17 -1.47
CA GLU A 54 12.02 -3.54 -0.97
C GLU A 54 11.74 -2.20 -1.63
N MET A 55 10.49 -1.96 -2.05
CA MET A 55 10.03 -0.66 -2.58
C MET A 55 8.61 -0.33 -2.14
N GLY A 56 8.21 0.95 -2.28
CA GLY A 56 6.87 1.42 -1.93
C GLY A 56 5.78 0.88 -2.86
N ARG A 57 4.62 0.53 -2.31
CA ARG A 57 3.50 -0.06 -3.05
C ARG A 57 2.96 0.86 -4.15
N ALA A 58 2.92 2.18 -3.95
CA ALA A 58 2.43 3.12 -4.95
C ALA A 58 3.19 3.03 -6.29
N GLN A 59 4.52 2.89 -6.26
CA GLN A 59 5.33 2.76 -7.46
C GLN A 59 5.20 1.38 -8.11
N VAL A 60 4.85 0.35 -7.34
CA VAL A 60 4.47 -0.97 -7.88
C VAL A 60 3.20 -0.85 -8.72
N VAL A 61 2.15 -0.20 -8.20
CA VAL A 61 0.90 0.07 -8.92
C VAL A 61 1.14 0.83 -10.23
N GLN A 62 1.99 1.85 -10.19
CA GLN A 62 2.35 2.65 -11.36
C GLN A 62 3.16 1.83 -12.39
N ALA A 63 4.06 0.96 -11.93
CA ALA A 63 4.81 0.05 -12.79
C ALA A 63 3.89 -0.99 -13.45
N GLU A 64 2.98 -1.58 -12.68
CA GLU A 64 1.95 -2.49 -13.21
C GLU A 64 1.09 -1.80 -14.28
N ALA A 65 0.63 -0.56 -14.04
CA ALA A 65 -0.11 0.25 -15.01
C ALA A 65 0.70 0.52 -16.27
N ALA A 66 2.00 0.81 -16.13
CA ALA A 66 2.94 0.97 -17.24
C ALA A 66 3.25 -0.35 -17.97
N GLY A 67 2.88 -1.49 -17.39
CA GLY A 67 3.18 -2.82 -17.92
C GLY A 67 4.64 -3.19 -17.86
N THR A 68 5.34 -2.67 -16.87
CA THR A 68 6.74 -2.98 -16.60
C THR A 68 6.89 -3.68 -15.24
N GLU A 69 7.92 -4.49 -15.09
CA GLU A 69 8.20 -5.16 -13.81
C GLU A 69 8.63 -4.10 -12.77
N PRO A 70 8.10 -4.15 -11.53
CA PRO A 70 8.54 -3.26 -10.47
C PRO A 70 10.03 -3.39 -10.17
N ASP A 71 10.72 -2.26 -10.21
CA ASP A 71 12.17 -2.14 -9.98
C ASP A 71 12.43 -1.12 -8.88
N VAL A 72 13.33 -1.44 -7.95
CA VAL A 72 13.67 -0.57 -6.83
C VAL A 72 14.19 0.81 -7.25
N ARG A 73 14.76 0.92 -8.46
CA ARG A 73 15.18 2.21 -9.04
C ARG A 73 14.02 3.19 -9.21
N MET A 74 12.77 2.69 -9.31
CA MET A 74 11.56 3.51 -9.41
C MET A 74 11.21 4.20 -8.08
N ASN A 75 11.72 3.68 -6.95
CA ASN A 75 11.59 4.26 -5.62
C ASN A 75 12.87 4.04 -4.81
N PRO A 76 13.96 4.78 -5.11
CA PRO A 76 15.27 4.55 -4.52
C PRO A 76 15.33 4.79 -3.01
N VAL A 77 14.45 5.63 -2.45
CA VAL A 77 14.39 5.88 -1.01
C VAL A 77 12.98 5.62 -0.50
N LEU A 78 12.88 4.71 0.48
CA LEU A 78 11.63 4.42 1.19
C LEU A 78 11.82 4.64 2.69
N LEU A 79 10.93 5.41 3.30
CA LEU A 79 10.86 5.65 4.73
C LEU A 79 9.66 4.88 5.30
N LYS A 80 9.91 4.06 6.32
CA LYS A 80 8.85 3.35 7.07
C LYS A 80 8.78 3.92 8.48
N PRO A 81 7.75 4.71 8.82
CA PRO A 81 7.58 5.25 10.17
C PRO A 81 7.58 4.12 11.21
N CYS A 82 8.47 4.20 12.20
CA CYS A 82 8.56 3.26 13.32
C CYS A 82 7.98 3.86 14.59
N SER A 83 8.16 5.18 14.79
CA SER A 83 7.67 5.97 15.92
C SER A 83 7.07 7.28 15.41
N ASP A 84 6.61 8.14 16.31
CA ASP A 84 6.11 9.47 15.94
C ASP A 84 7.21 10.38 15.37
N THR A 85 8.47 10.10 15.71
CA THR A 85 9.63 10.94 15.34
C THR A 85 10.71 10.21 14.56
N GLY A 86 10.58 8.90 14.33
CA GLY A 86 11.60 8.07 13.71
C GLY A 86 11.07 7.22 12.56
N SER A 87 11.96 6.93 11.61
CA SER A 87 11.67 6.05 10.47
C SER A 87 12.82 5.09 10.19
N GLN A 88 12.48 3.88 9.77
CA GLN A 88 13.43 2.99 9.13
C GLN A 88 13.71 3.52 7.72
N VAL A 89 14.98 3.80 7.44
CA VAL A 89 15.46 4.32 6.14
C VAL A 89 15.90 3.16 5.27
N ILE A 90 15.30 3.04 4.10
CA ILE A 90 15.59 2.02 3.09
C ILE A 90 16.10 2.73 1.84
N VAL A 91 17.27 2.36 1.36
CA VAL A 91 17.91 2.94 0.18
C VAL A 91 18.30 1.83 -0.79
N GLY A 92 17.89 1.96 -2.05
CA GLY A 92 18.10 0.91 -3.04
C GLY A 92 17.50 -0.44 -2.63
N GLY A 93 16.37 -0.41 -1.89
CA GLY A 93 15.66 -1.58 -1.40
C GLY A 93 16.31 -2.27 -0.18
N LYS A 94 17.35 -1.70 0.40
CA LYS A 94 18.07 -2.26 1.56
C LYS A 94 17.99 -1.33 2.76
N VAL A 95 17.80 -1.90 3.95
CA VAL A 95 17.77 -1.15 5.21
C VAL A 95 19.14 -0.50 5.46
N ARG A 96 19.14 0.81 5.71
CA ARG A 96 20.33 1.58 6.11
C ARG A 96 20.39 1.82 7.61
N GLY A 97 19.26 1.78 8.29
CA GLY A 97 19.14 1.99 9.72
C GLY A 97 17.82 2.65 10.09
N GLN A 98 17.67 2.90 11.38
CA GLN A 98 16.58 3.74 11.90
C GLN A 98 17.15 5.12 12.20
N MET A 99 16.42 6.17 11.83
CA MET A 99 16.87 7.55 12.03
C MET A 99 15.72 8.40 12.56
N PRO A 100 15.94 9.23 13.58
CA PRO A 100 15.05 10.33 13.94
C PRO A 100 14.87 11.29 12.75
N ALA A 101 13.72 11.95 12.67
CA ALA A 101 13.42 12.89 11.57
C ALA A 101 14.50 13.99 11.43
N SER A 102 15.04 14.51 12.55
CA SER A 102 16.09 15.53 12.57
C SER A 102 17.41 15.03 11.96
N GLU A 103 17.78 13.79 12.21
CA GLU A 103 18.98 13.16 11.65
C GLU A 103 18.79 12.87 10.16
N TYR A 104 17.64 12.30 9.79
CA TYR A 104 17.30 12.03 8.42
C TYR A 104 17.31 13.30 7.56
N TYR A 105 16.84 14.42 8.11
CA TYR A 105 16.83 15.70 7.42
C TYR A 105 18.24 16.15 6.99
N GLN A 106 19.25 15.90 7.80
CA GLN A 106 20.66 16.15 7.45
C GLN A 106 21.22 15.08 6.50
N TYR A 107 20.74 13.84 6.63
CA TYR A 107 21.24 12.70 5.85
C TYR A 107 20.73 12.70 4.40
N LYS A 108 19.49 13.13 4.16
CA LYS A 108 18.81 13.00 2.85
C LYS A 108 19.56 13.65 1.69
N LYS A 109 20.32 14.74 1.91
CA LYS A 109 21.16 15.35 0.87
C LYS A 109 22.25 14.41 0.35
N LYS A 110 22.74 13.52 1.18
CA LYS A 110 23.76 12.54 0.81
C LYS A 110 23.21 11.47 -0.13
N LEU A 111 21.88 11.36 -0.24
CA LEU A 111 21.19 10.40 -1.11
C LEU A 111 20.99 10.91 -2.55
N ILE A 112 21.29 12.18 -2.85
CA ILE A 112 21.13 12.76 -4.18
C ILE A 112 21.89 11.95 -5.27
N PRO A 113 23.14 11.52 -5.05
CA PRO A 113 23.86 10.72 -6.04
C PRO A 113 23.13 9.40 -6.38
N GLU A 114 22.65 8.66 -5.36
CA GLU A 114 21.92 7.39 -5.53
C GLU A 114 20.56 7.61 -6.23
N ILE A 115 19.86 8.70 -5.90
CA ILE A 115 18.61 9.09 -6.55
C ILE A 115 18.84 9.37 -8.03
N LEU A 116 19.88 10.15 -8.36
CA LEU A 116 20.20 10.51 -9.74
C LEU A 116 20.73 9.31 -10.55
N GLU A 117 21.47 8.40 -9.93
CA GLU A 117 21.94 7.17 -10.58
C GLU A 117 20.73 6.28 -10.94
N ALA A 118 19.80 6.08 -10.01
CA ALA A 118 18.57 5.33 -10.24
C ALA A 118 17.74 5.97 -11.39
N TYR A 119 17.53 7.28 -11.35
CA TYR A 119 16.81 8.00 -12.40
C TYR A 119 17.50 7.86 -13.77
N ARG A 120 18.80 8.11 -13.87
CA ARG A 120 19.56 8.04 -15.12
C ARG A 120 19.57 6.63 -15.71
N SER A 121 19.67 5.62 -14.85
CA SER A 121 19.58 4.22 -15.26
C SER A 121 18.22 3.90 -15.89
N LEU A 122 17.12 4.31 -15.27
CA LEU A 122 15.78 4.17 -15.84
C LEU A 122 15.64 4.98 -17.14
N ALA A 123 16.15 6.22 -17.18
CA ALA A 123 16.08 7.08 -18.36
C ALA A 123 16.91 6.57 -19.56
N ALA A 124 17.80 5.61 -19.35
CA ALA A 124 18.52 4.92 -20.44
C ALA A 124 17.70 3.76 -21.03
N GLU A 125 16.76 3.21 -20.28
CA GLU A 125 15.99 2.01 -20.65
C GLU A 125 14.59 2.33 -21.19
N TYR A 126 13.97 3.43 -20.71
CA TYR A 126 12.59 3.79 -20.99
C TYR A 126 12.51 5.02 -21.90
N ASP A 127 11.36 5.20 -22.54
CA ASP A 127 11.11 6.35 -23.44
C ASP A 127 10.54 7.54 -22.66
N ILE A 128 9.70 7.28 -21.65
CA ILE A 128 9.07 8.28 -20.79
C ILE A 128 9.19 7.88 -19.32
N ILE A 129 9.59 8.82 -18.47
CA ILE A 129 9.57 8.67 -17.01
C ILE A 129 8.46 9.57 -16.43
N VAL A 130 7.50 8.97 -15.73
CA VAL A 130 6.46 9.67 -14.99
C VAL A 130 6.91 9.84 -13.53
N ILE A 131 7.15 11.08 -13.13
CA ILE A 131 7.71 11.40 -11.81
C ILE A 131 6.58 11.85 -10.89
N GLU A 132 6.52 11.27 -9.68
CA GLU A 132 5.60 11.67 -8.62
C GLU A 132 6.32 12.49 -7.55
N GLY A 133 5.79 13.69 -7.26
CA GLY A 133 6.21 14.50 -6.12
C GLY A 133 5.60 14.03 -4.80
N ALA A 134 6.06 14.57 -3.67
CA ALA A 134 5.58 14.24 -2.34
C ALA A 134 5.05 15.49 -1.61
N GLY A 135 3.87 15.37 -0.96
CA GLY A 135 3.26 16.51 -0.26
C GLY A 135 2.97 17.68 -1.19
N SER A 136 3.49 18.86 -0.83
CA SER A 136 3.38 20.12 -1.59
C SER A 136 4.76 20.73 -1.86
N PRO A 137 5.00 21.33 -3.04
CA PRO A 137 6.23 22.10 -3.28
C PRO A 137 6.27 23.44 -2.52
N ALA A 138 5.16 23.85 -1.92
CA ALA A 138 5.05 25.10 -1.17
C ALA A 138 5.43 24.98 0.33
N GLU A 139 6.02 23.85 0.73
CA GLU A 139 6.60 23.67 2.07
C GLU A 139 7.90 24.51 2.20
N ILE A 140 7.75 25.83 2.34
CA ILE A 140 8.86 26.79 2.27
C ILE A 140 9.94 26.58 3.32
N ASN A 141 9.59 25.98 4.46
CA ASN A 141 10.52 25.58 5.53
C ASN A 141 11.38 24.36 5.17
N LEU A 142 11.05 23.60 4.11
CA LEU A 142 11.75 22.41 3.67
C LEU A 142 12.48 22.57 2.32
N ARG A 143 12.40 23.78 1.73
CA ARG A 143 12.85 24.06 0.36
C ARG A 143 14.34 23.77 0.13
N GLU A 144 15.22 24.23 1.05
CA GLU A 144 16.67 24.10 0.86
C GLU A 144 17.15 22.65 0.71
N ASP A 145 16.37 21.72 1.24
CA ASP A 145 16.68 20.31 1.27
C ASP A 145 15.68 19.46 0.47
N ASP A 146 15.01 20.08 -0.51
CA ASP A 146 14.00 19.39 -1.31
C ASP A 146 14.65 18.43 -2.31
N ILE A 147 14.39 17.15 -2.11
CA ILE A 147 14.80 16.06 -3.02
C ILE A 147 13.59 15.38 -3.68
N VAL A 148 12.38 15.90 -3.49
CA VAL A 148 11.12 15.20 -3.86
C VAL A 148 10.20 16.02 -4.77
N ASN A 149 10.28 17.34 -4.76
CA ASN A 149 9.44 18.24 -5.56
C ASN A 149 10.28 19.12 -6.49
N MET A 150 10.35 20.44 -6.26
CA MET A 150 11.06 21.36 -7.17
C MET A 150 12.56 21.10 -7.22
N GLY A 151 13.18 20.69 -6.10
CA GLY A 151 14.59 20.30 -6.08
C GLY A 151 14.86 19.10 -7.00
N LEU A 152 14.01 18.06 -6.96
CA LEU A 152 14.13 16.95 -7.90
C LEU A 152 13.87 17.39 -9.34
N ALA A 153 12.81 18.20 -9.56
CA ALA A 153 12.47 18.71 -10.89
C ALA A 153 13.63 19.50 -11.52
N GLU A 154 14.38 20.26 -10.71
CA GLU A 154 15.59 20.98 -11.15
C GLU A 154 16.73 20.01 -11.52
N LEU A 155 16.98 19.00 -10.67
CA LEU A 155 18.05 18.02 -10.87
C LEU A 155 17.91 17.17 -12.14
N VAL A 156 16.66 16.86 -12.54
CA VAL A 156 16.37 16.01 -13.70
C VAL A 156 15.77 16.79 -14.89
N ASP A 157 15.71 18.10 -14.79
CA ASP A 157 15.13 19.03 -15.76
C ASP A 157 13.69 18.69 -16.18
N ALA A 158 12.87 18.29 -15.20
CA ALA A 158 11.50 17.88 -15.44
C ALA A 158 10.53 19.06 -15.57
N PRO A 159 9.65 19.08 -16.60
CA PRO A 159 8.46 19.91 -16.59
C PRO A 159 7.45 19.40 -15.55
N VAL A 160 6.75 20.32 -14.90
CA VAL A 160 5.85 20.04 -13.78
C VAL A 160 4.41 20.33 -14.15
N LEU A 161 3.50 19.42 -13.79
CA LEU A 161 2.07 19.66 -13.74
C LEU A 161 1.65 19.74 -12.26
N LEU A 162 0.99 20.82 -11.88
CA LEU A 162 0.54 21.07 -10.51
C LEU A 162 -0.93 20.71 -10.37
N ALA A 163 -1.25 19.71 -9.55
CA ALA A 163 -2.61 19.25 -9.31
C ALA A 163 -3.20 19.82 -8.00
N GLY A 164 -4.41 20.35 -8.07
CA GLY A 164 -5.21 20.80 -6.92
C GLY A 164 -6.44 19.93 -6.70
N ASP A 165 -6.78 19.65 -5.44
CA ASP A 165 -7.97 18.90 -5.02
C ASP A 165 -9.15 19.88 -4.83
N ILE A 166 -10.19 19.76 -5.68
CA ILE A 166 -11.37 20.62 -5.59
C ILE A 166 -12.43 20.09 -4.60
N ASP A 167 -12.44 18.79 -4.31
CA ASP A 167 -13.45 18.15 -3.46
C ASP A 167 -13.45 18.69 -2.02
N ARG A 168 -12.29 19.17 -1.56
CA ARG A 168 -12.12 19.77 -0.22
C ARG A 168 -12.41 21.27 -0.17
N GLY A 169 -12.66 21.90 -1.32
CA GLY A 169 -12.81 23.34 -1.44
C GLY A 169 -11.50 24.13 -1.43
N GLY A 170 -11.53 25.38 -1.89
CA GLY A 170 -10.38 26.29 -1.88
C GLY A 170 -9.30 26.00 -2.93
N VAL A 171 -9.58 25.21 -3.95
CA VAL A 171 -8.58 24.79 -4.96
C VAL A 171 -7.86 25.95 -5.63
N PHE A 172 -8.57 27.03 -5.98
CA PHE A 172 -7.97 28.21 -6.61
C PHE A 172 -6.96 28.90 -5.70
N ALA A 173 -7.30 29.04 -4.39
CA ALA A 173 -6.39 29.61 -3.40
C ALA A 173 -5.16 28.71 -3.20
N GLN A 174 -5.34 27.40 -3.17
CA GLN A 174 -4.24 26.43 -3.07
C GLN A 174 -3.31 26.51 -4.28
N LEU A 175 -3.85 26.52 -5.50
CA LEU A 175 -3.06 26.63 -6.73
C LEU A 175 -2.31 27.96 -6.78
N TYR A 176 -3.01 29.07 -6.61
CA TYR A 176 -2.40 30.40 -6.60
C TYR A 176 -1.34 30.54 -5.51
N GLY A 177 -1.67 30.17 -4.29
CA GLY A 177 -0.75 30.25 -3.15
C GLY A 177 0.50 29.39 -3.36
N THR A 178 0.34 28.17 -3.88
CA THR A 178 1.47 27.29 -4.21
C THR A 178 2.39 27.97 -5.23
N VAL A 179 1.84 28.45 -6.35
CA VAL A 179 2.61 29.13 -7.40
C VAL A 179 3.27 30.41 -6.89
N ALA A 180 2.57 31.21 -6.09
CA ALA A 180 3.07 32.49 -5.55
C ALA A 180 4.23 32.32 -4.56
N LEU A 181 4.25 31.20 -3.78
CA LEU A 181 5.31 30.90 -2.81
C LEU A 181 6.59 30.36 -3.46
N LEU A 182 6.55 29.89 -4.70
CA LEU A 182 7.70 29.37 -5.41
C LEU A 182 8.59 30.50 -5.96
N GLU A 183 9.88 30.23 -6.12
CA GLU A 183 10.80 31.12 -6.81
C GLU A 183 10.54 31.18 -8.32
N GLU A 184 11.01 32.22 -8.98
CA GLU A 184 10.76 32.42 -10.41
C GLU A 184 11.28 31.24 -11.26
N LYS A 185 12.46 30.69 -10.91
CA LYS A 185 13.04 29.53 -11.61
C LYS A 185 12.17 28.26 -11.44
N GLU A 186 11.58 28.08 -10.26
CA GLU A 186 10.69 26.96 -9.95
C GLU A 186 9.33 27.12 -10.65
N ARG A 187 8.75 28.32 -10.60
CA ARG A 187 7.49 28.65 -11.31
C ARG A 187 7.57 28.39 -12.81
N LYS A 188 8.70 28.70 -13.43
CA LYS A 188 8.93 28.45 -14.88
C LYS A 188 8.90 26.96 -15.23
N ARG A 189 9.08 26.05 -14.28
CA ARG A 189 8.96 24.60 -14.50
C ARG A 189 7.52 24.13 -14.53
N ILE A 190 6.58 24.87 -13.89
CA ILE A 190 5.17 24.52 -13.93
C ILE A 190 4.62 24.85 -15.31
N ARG A 191 4.25 23.83 -16.06
CA ARG A 191 3.78 23.93 -17.45
C ARG A 191 2.27 23.78 -17.59
N GLY A 192 1.59 23.37 -16.52
CA GLY A 192 0.14 23.23 -16.50
C GLY A 192 -0.42 23.02 -15.11
N LEU A 193 -1.66 23.42 -14.95
CA LEU A 193 -2.46 23.19 -13.75
C LEU A 193 -3.48 22.08 -14.05
N ILE A 194 -3.80 21.27 -13.06
CA ILE A 194 -4.84 20.23 -13.13
C ILE A 194 -5.80 20.45 -11.95
N ILE A 195 -7.08 20.59 -12.24
CA ILE A 195 -8.13 20.53 -11.23
C ILE A 195 -8.55 19.07 -11.09
N ASN A 196 -8.34 18.47 -9.93
CA ASN A 196 -8.59 17.04 -9.72
C ASN A 196 -9.78 16.81 -8.78
N LYS A 197 -10.40 15.64 -8.89
CA LYS A 197 -11.54 15.17 -8.09
C LYS A 197 -12.79 16.04 -8.24
N PHE A 198 -13.02 16.52 -9.44
CA PHE A 198 -14.18 17.36 -9.72
C PHE A 198 -15.50 16.56 -9.69
N ARG A 199 -16.51 17.19 -9.10
CA ARG A 199 -17.91 16.71 -9.11
C ARG A 199 -18.80 17.89 -9.44
N GLY A 200 -19.60 17.79 -10.47
CA GLY A 200 -20.55 18.82 -10.84
C GLY A 200 -20.48 19.21 -12.30
N ASP A 201 -20.99 20.41 -12.61
CA ASP A 201 -21.02 20.99 -13.94
C ASP A 201 -19.76 21.83 -14.19
N GLU A 202 -18.97 21.44 -15.17
CA GLU A 202 -17.73 22.11 -15.55
C GLU A 202 -17.97 23.53 -16.11
N GLU A 203 -19.13 23.79 -16.72
CA GLU A 203 -19.47 25.12 -17.24
C GLU A 203 -19.49 26.18 -16.12
N ILE A 204 -19.92 25.79 -14.91
CA ILE A 204 -19.92 26.68 -13.74
C ILE A 204 -18.48 26.98 -13.29
N LEU A 205 -17.55 26.05 -13.53
CA LEU A 205 -16.16 26.20 -13.12
C LEU A 205 -15.34 27.07 -14.10
N ARG A 206 -15.71 27.10 -15.38
CA ARG A 206 -14.96 27.79 -16.46
C ARG A 206 -14.53 29.23 -16.18
N PRO A 207 -15.37 30.12 -15.60
CA PRO A 207 -14.92 31.48 -15.25
C PRO A 207 -13.76 31.48 -14.27
N GLY A 208 -13.79 30.56 -13.27
CA GLY A 208 -12.71 30.40 -12.30
C GLY A 208 -11.42 29.87 -12.91
N LEU A 209 -11.52 28.97 -13.92
CA LEU A 209 -10.35 28.44 -14.64
C LEU A 209 -9.62 29.57 -15.38
N ARG A 210 -10.34 30.46 -16.08
CA ARG A 210 -9.74 31.62 -16.75
C ARG A 210 -9.06 32.57 -15.76
N GLN A 211 -9.71 32.83 -14.63
CA GLN A 211 -9.13 33.71 -13.60
C GLN A 211 -7.83 33.15 -13.02
N ILE A 212 -7.75 31.83 -12.77
CA ILE A 212 -6.50 31.24 -12.25
C ILE A 212 -5.39 31.24 -13.30
N GLU A 213 -5.71 31.05 -14.59
CA GLU A 213 -4.78 31.20 -15.68
C GLU A 213 -4.24 32.63 -15.78
N ASP A 214 -5.12 33.64 -15.71
CA ASP A 214 -4.74 35.06 -15.72
C ASP A 214 -3.84 35.42 -14.53
N LEU A 215 -4.17 34.91 -13.33
CA LEU A 215 -3.43 35.18 -12.11
C LEU A 215 -2.05 34.52 -12.06
N THR A 216 -1.92 33.33 -12.63
CA THR A 216 -0.69 32.53 -12.54
C THR A 216 0.19 32.60 -13.80
N GLY A 217 -0.42 32.93 -14.94
CA GLY A 217 0.20 32.83 -16.26
C GLY A 217 0.44 31.38 -16.72
N ILE A 218 -0.23 30.40 -16.06
CA ILE A 218 -0.05 28.98 -16.33
C ILE A 218 -1.38 28.40 -16.82
N PRO A 219 -1.41 27.65 -17.96
CA PRO A 219 -2.65 27.09 -18.49
C PRO A 219 -3.22 25.98 -17.61
N VAL A 220 -4.54 25.88 -17.52
CA VAL A 220 -5.24 24.73 -16.96
C VAL A 220 -5.37 23.67 -18.05
N LEU A 221 -4.68 22.54 -17.86
CA LEU A 221 -4.69 21.45 -18.85
C LEU A 221 -5.95 20.60 -18.79
N GLY A 222 -6.71 20.69 -17.72
CA GLY A 222 -7.97 19.99 -17.63
C GLY A 222 -8.56 19.89 -16.23
N VAL A 223 -9.81 19.45 -16.22
CA VAL A 223 -10.61 19.20 -15.01
C VAL A 223 -10.91 17.70 -14.95
N VAL A 224 -10.18 17.01 -14.07
CA VAL A 224 -10.30 15.56 -13.90
C VAL A 224 -11.47 15.25 -12.97
N PRO A 225 -12.44 14.48 -13.42
CA PRO A 225 -13.58 14.11 -12.58
C PRO A 225 -13.15 13.23 -11.41
N TRP A 226 -13.99 13.13 -10.40
CA TRP A 226 -13.83 12.11 -9.38
C TRP A 226 -13.96 10.72 -10.01
N VAL A 227 -12.85 10.01 -10.11
CA VAL A 227 -12.81 8.63 -10.62
C VAL A 227 -12.81 7.68 -9.43
N ARG A 228 -13.75 6.75 -9.45
CA ARG A 228 -13.78 5.66 -8.48
C ARG A 228 -13.02 4.48 -9.08
N ALA A 229 -11.72 4.46 -8.87
CA ALA A 229 -10.88 3.34 -9.23
C ALA A 229 -10.46 2.58 -7.96
N GLU A 230 -10.62 1.26 -8.00
CA GLU A 230 -10.25 0.36 -6.92
C GLU A 230 -8.83 -0.14 -7.17
N ILE A 231 -7.86 0.69 -6.84
CA ILE A 231 -6.43 0.36 -6.87
C ILE A 231 -5.86 0.38 -5.46
N ASP A 232 -4.69 -0.22 -5.31
CA ASP A 232 -4.02 -0.30 -4.01
C ASP A 232 -3.70 1.09 -3.46
N ASP A 233 -4.05 1.33 -2.21
CA ASP A 233 -3.76 2.58 -1.52
C ASP A 233 -2.28 2.69 -1.14
N GLU A 234 -1.75 3.92 -1.15
CA GLU A 234 -0.35 4.19 -0.85
C GLU A 234 -0.01 3.96 0.61
N ASP A 235 -0.86 4.42 1.54
CA ASP A 235 -0.57 4.39 2.96
C ASP A 235 -1.78 4.06 3.87
N SER A 236 -1.49 3.89 5.16
CA SER A 236 -2.45 3.54 6.21
C SER A 236 -3.39 4.69 6.62
N LEU A 237 -3.30 5.88 6.01
CA LEU A 237 -4.25 6.98 6.19
C LEU A 237 -5.45 6.87 5.26
N SER A 238 -5.52 5.81 4.46
CA SER A 238 -6.63 5.55 3.54
C SER A 238 -7.99 5.63 4.23
N PRO A 239 -8.98 6.33 3.62
CA PRO A 239 -10.37 6.32 4.09
C PRO A 239 -10.97 4.91 4.19
N ARG A 240 -10.45 3.94 3.45
CA ARG A 240 -10.81 2.52 3.51
C ARG A 240 -10.70 1.97 4.92
N LEU A 241 -9.61 2.28 5.63
CA LEU A 241 -9.36 1.84 7.01
C LEU A 241 -10.26 2.55 8.04
N SER A 242 -10.91 3.65 7.70
CA SER A 242 -11.79 4.39 8.62
C SER A 242 -13.25 3.91 8.64
N GLY A 243 -13.59 2.88 7.86
CA GLY A 243 -14.96 2.36 7.74
C GLY A 243 -15.94 3.30 7.01
N ARG A 244 -15.48 4.46 6.55
CA ARG A 244 -16.30 5.43 5.80
C ARG A 244 -16.41 5.10 4.30
N GLY A 245 -15.66 4.13 3.80
CA GLY A 245 -15.57 3.74 2.39
C GLY A 245 -16.36 2.49 2.00
N ILE A 246 -16.83 1.69 2.96
CA ILE A 246 -17.51 0.43 2.66
C ILE A 246 -19.01 0.70 2.49
N ARG A 247 -19.40 1.19 1.33
CA ARG A 247 -20.76 1.02 0.83
C ARG A 247 -20.74 -0.21 -0.09
N ALA A 248 -21.64 -1.15 0.19
CA ALA A 248 -21.91 -2.27 -0.70
C ALA A 248 -22.05 -1.78 -2.15
N PHE A 249 -21.33 -2.39 -3.08
CA PHE A 249 -21.38 -2.02 -4.49
C PHE A 249 -22.53 -2.73 -5.18
N PRO A 250 -23.34 -2.05 -6.00
CA PRO A 250 -24.17 -2.73 -6.96
C PRO A 250 -23.27 -3.24 -8.11
N ALA A 251 -23.29 -4.53 -8.33
CA ALA A 251 -22.82 -5.10 -9.59
C ALA A 251 -23.79 -4.67 -10.69
N GLY A 252 -23.36 -3.79 -11.57
CA GLY A 252 -24.17 -3.44 -12.75
C GLY A 252 -24.16 -1.95 -13.09
N ASN A 253 -23.87 -1.65 -14.35
CA ASN A 253 -23.96 -0.35 -14.97
C ASN A 253 -25.35 0.26 -14.80
N GLY A 254 -25.50 1.31 -14.01
CA GLY A 254 -26.73 2.07 -13.89
C GLY A 254 -26.53 3.29 -13.01
N ILE A 255 -26.41 4.46 -13.62
CA ILE A 255 -26.48 5.76 -12.94
C ILE A 255 -27.93 5.95 -12.54
N SER A 256 -28.23 5.92 -11.24
CA SER A 256 -29.52 6.37 -10.71
C SER A 256 -29.34 7.75 -10.07
N GLU A 257 -30.02 8.73 -10.61
CA GLU A 257 -29.97 10.14 -10.24
C GLU A 257 -30.81 10.52 -9.01
N ASN A 258 -31.22 9.62 -8.16
CA ASN A 258 -32.01 9.97 -6.99
C ASN A 258 -31.43 9.36 -5.70
N GLY A 259 -31.06 10.24 -4.79
CA GLY A 259 -30.44 9.98 -3.49
C GLY A 259 -31.34 9.20 -2.48
N THR A 260 -31.78 8.01 -2.85
CA THR A 260 -32.42 7.05 -1.95
C THR A 260 -31.45 5.91 -1.69
N SER A 261 -31.33 5.51 -0.43
CA SER A 261 -30.53 4.38 0.06
C SER A 261 -30.88 3.09 -0.69
N ASP A 262 -30.15 2.79 -1.77
CA ASP A 262 -30.29 1.49 -2.44
C ASP A 262 -29.73 0.41 -1.52
N GLY A 263 -30.57 -0.59 -1.26
CA GLY A 263 -30.25 -1.82 -0.56
C GLY A 263 -29.17 -2.60 -1.30
N GLY A 264 -27.90 -2.29 -1.02
CA GLY A 264 -26.80 -3.14 -1.45
C GLY A 264 -27.00 -4.53 -0.87
N GLU A 265 -26.89 -5.56 -1.71
CA GLU A 265 -26.96 -6.95 -1.31
C GLU A 265 -26.01 -7.19 -0.14
N ILE A 266 -26.54 -7.63 1.01
CA ILE A 266 -25.73 -7.91 2.20
C ILE A 266 -24.87 -9.13 1.85
N LYS A 267 -23.56 -8.93 1.75
CA LYS A 267 -22.62 -10.02 1.54
C LYS A 267 -22.69 -11.00 2.72
N PRO A 268 -22.84 -12.31 2.46
CA PRO A 268 -23.23 -13.27 3.50
C PRO A 268 -22.12 -13.59 4.51
N VAL A 269 -20.86 -13.30 4.21
CA VAL A 269 -19.70 -13.64 5.07
C VAL A 269 -19.06 -12.35 5.59
N ASP A 270 -18.93 -12.24 6.91
CA ASP A 270 -18.34 -11.09 7.61
C ASP A 270 -16.90 -11.40 8.03
N ILE A 271 -15.94 -10.61 7.52
CA ILE A 271 -14.52 -10.69 7.84
C ILE A 271 -14.12 -9.44 8.61
N ALA A 272 -13.66 -9.61 9.86
CA ALA A 272 -13.14 -8.52 10.67
C ALA A 272 -11.60 -8.52 10.65
N VAL A 273 -11.02 -7.48 10.06
CA VAL A 273 -9.58 -7.21 10.09
C VAL A 273 -9.30 -6.26 11.25
N ILE A 274 -8.42 -6.64 12.16
CA ILE A 274 -8.03 -5.76 13.27
C ILE A 274 -7.20 -4.61 12.71
N ARG A 275 -7.66 -3.37 12.92
CA ARG A 275 -6.94 -2.17 12.53
C ARG A 275 -5.88 -1.84 13.57
N LEU A 276 -4.69 -2.40 13.40
CA LEU A 276 -3.53 -2.08 14.22
C LEU A 276 -3.06 -0.64 13.98
N PRO A 277 -2.51 0.07 14.98
CA PRO A 277 -1.99 1.43 14.81
C PRO A 277 -0.95 1.55 13.71
N ARG A 278 -0.08 0.55 13.57
CA ARG A 278 0.97 0.51 12.55
C ARG A 278 0.75 -0.59 11.52
N ILE A 279 -0.52 -0.81 11.16
CA ILE A 279 -0.91 -1.77 10.13
C ILE A 279 -0.08 -1.56 8.86
N SER A 280 0.46 -2.63 8.32
CA SER A 280 1.22 -2.63 7.07
C SER A 280 0.64 -3.63 6.07
N ASN A 281 0.87 -3.39 4.78
CA ASN A 281 0.44 -4.26 3.68
C ASN A 281 -1.05 -4.64 3.73
N PHE A 282 -1.91 -3.72 4.21
CA PHE A 282 -3.35 -3.94 4.28
C PHE A 282 -3.99 -4.13 2.89
N THR A 283 -3.26 -3.82 1.82
CA THR A 283 -3.63 -4.14 0.44
C THR A 283 -3.78 -5.64 0.18
N ASP A 284 -3.23 -6.50 1.04
CA ASP A 284 -3.45 -7.95 1.01
C ASP A 284 -4.95 -8.32 1.06
N PHE A 285 -5.80 -7.45 1.63
CA PHE A 285 -7.23 -7.73 1.78
C PHE A 285 -8.09 -7.20 0.63
N ALA A 286 -7.50 -6.45 -0.32
CA ALA A 286 -8.24 -5.91 -1.46
C ALA A 286 -8.93 -7.00 -2.31
N PRO A 287 -8.31 -8.16 -2.60
CA PRO A 287 -9.01 -9.25 -3.29
C PRO A 287 -10.23 -9.80 -2.52
N LEU A 288 -10.17 -9.82 -1.18
CA LEU A 288 -11.31 -10.22 -0.35
C LEU A 288 -12.45 -9.20 -0.39
N GLU A 289 -12.12 -7.90 -0.38
CA GLU A 289 -13.10 -6.81 -0.46
C GLU A 289 -13.88 -6.83 -1.78
N GLN A 290 -13.23 -7.22 -2.87
CA GLN A 290 -13.84 -7.33 -4.20
C GLN A 290 -14.66 -8.61 -4.39
N HIS A 291 -14.49 -9.60 -3.52
CA HIS A 291 -15.23 -10.85 -3.66
C HIS A 291 -16.73 -10.65 -3.32
N PRO A 292 -17.66 -11.13 -4.16
CA PRO A 292 -19.10 -10.85 -4.00
C PRO A 292 -19.72 -11.44 -2.74
N LEU A 293 -19.14 -12.48 -2.15
CA LEU A 293 -19.65 -13.13 -0.94
C LEU A 293 -19.02 -12.61 0.36
N LEU A 294 -17.90 -11.86 0.28
CA LEU A 294 -17.11 -11.48 1.44
C LEU A 294 -17.30 -9.99 1.76
N SER A 295 -17.66 -9.68 2.98
CA SER A 295 -17.70 -8.33 3.53
C SER A 295 -16.51 -8.13 4.46
N VAL A 296 -15.57 -7.26 4.09
CA VAL A 296 -14.39 -6.96 4.90
C VAL A 296 -14.60 -5.65 5.64
N ARG A 297 -14.35 -5.63 6.94
CA ARG A 297 -14.40 -4.42 7.76
C ARG A 297 -13.21 -4.33 8.69
N TYR A 298 -12.77 -3.10 8.96
CA TYR A 298 -11.63 -2.83 9.84
C TYR A 298 -12.12 -2.45 11.24
N VAL A 299 -11.56 -3.09 12.26
CA VAL A 299 -11.99 -3.00 13.66
C VAL A 299 -10.89 -2.43 14.52
N ASP A 300 -11.15 -1.28 15.14
CA ASP A 300 -10.21 -0.51 15.98
C ASP A 300 -10.57 -0.53 17.49
N ARG A 301 -11.69 -1.16 17.87
CA ARG A 301 -12.17 -1.25 19.25
C ARG A 301 -13.08 -2.46 19.46
N PRO A 302 -13.14 -3.02 20.69
CA PRO A 302 -13.89 -4.25 20.99
C PRO A 302 -15.38 -4.18 20.63
N GLU A 303 -16.02 -3.02 20.81
CA GLU A 303 -17.46 -2.84 20.57
C GLU A 303 -17.83 -3.02 19.09
N LYS A 304 -16.88 -2.80 18.19
CA LYS A 304 -17.07 -2.99 16.75
C LYS A 304 -16.79 -4.42 16.28
N LEU A 305 -16.25 -5.29 17.14
CA LEU A 305 -15.84 -6.63 16.71
C LEU A 305 -17.04 -7.50 16.30
N GLY A 306 -18.12 -7.46 17.03
CA GLY A 306 -19.32 -8.25 16.73
C GLY A 306 -19.08 -9.76 16.71
N ASP A 307 -19.77 -10.46 15.80
CA ASP A 307 -19.68 -11.91 15.58
C ASP A 307 -19.22 -12.21 14.14
N PRO A 308 -17.92 -11.99 13.81
CA PRO A 308 -17.41 -12.22 12.48
C PRO A 308 -17.28 -13.71 12.16
N ASP A 309 -17.31 -14.05 10.88
CA ASP A 309 -17.07 -15.39 10.37
C ASP A 309 -15.57 -15.73 10.27
N LEU A 310 -14.73 -14.69 10.20
CA LEU A 310 -13.26 -14.76 10.23
C LEU A 310 -12.69 -13.52 10.90
N LEU A 311 -11.70 -13.73 11.76
CA LEU A 311 -10.85 -12.68 12.31
C LEU A 311 -9.49 -12.68 11.61
N ILE A 312 -8.99 -11.49 11.24
CA ILE A 312 -7.66 -11.35 10.67
C ILE A 312 -6.83 -10.38 11.55
N LEU A 313 -5.68 -10.85 12.02
CA LEU A 313 -4.63 -10.02 12.56
C LEU A 313 -3.65 -9.74 11.40
N PRO A 314 -3.59 -8.50 10.89
CA PRO A 314 -2.80 -8.17 9.71
C PRO A 314 -1.31 -8.03 10.03
N GLY A 315 -0.51 -7.80 9.00
CA GLY A 315 0.87 -7.35 9.13
C GLY A 315 0.96 -5.99 9.83
N THR A 316 2.04 -5.80 10.55
CA THR A 316 2.35 -4.52 11.20
C THR A 316 3.84 -4.22 11.13
N LYS A 317 4.19 -2.92 11.20
CA LYS A 317 5.58 -2.48 11.27
C LYS A 317 6.18 -2.62 12.68
N SER A 318 5.36 -2.67 13.73
CA SER A 318 5.80 -2.74 15.12
C SER A 318 4.96 -3.77 15.89
N THR A 319 5.38 -5.03 15.84
CA THR A 319 4.65 -6.16 16.42
C THR A 319 4.48 -6.04 17.93
N ILE A 320 5.54 -5.67 18.64
CA ILE A 320 5.53 -5.56 20.10
C ILE A 320 4.61 -4.42 20.56
N SER A 321 4.76 -3.22 19.98
CA SER A 321 3.92 -2.06 20.33
C SER A 321 2.45 -2.31 20.04
N ASP A 322 2.14 -2.90 18.89
CA ASP A 322 0.77 -3.17 18.48
C ASP A 322 0.13 -4.30 19.30
N LEU A 323 0.90 -5.30 19.75
CA LEU A 323 0.40 -6.32 20.68
C LEU A 323 0.08 -5.72 22.06
N LEU A 324 0.93 -4.81 22.56
CA LEU A 324 0.65 -4.08 23.80
C LEU A 324 -0.60 -3.20 23.67
N TRP A 325 -0.76 -2.52 22.53
CA TRP A 325 -1.96 -1.75 22.24
C TRP A 325 -3.22 -2.63 22.18
N LEU A 326 -3.15 -3.83 21.58
CA LEU A 326 -4.25 -4.82 21.56
C LEU A 326 -4.70 -5.18 22.98
N ARG A 327 -3.76 -5.35 23.91
CA ARG A 327 -4.04 -5.63 25.33
C ARG A 327 -4.71 -4.46 26.01
N GLN A 328 -4.12 -3.27 25.87
CA GLN A 328 -4.61 -2.04 26.50
C GLN A 328 -6.00 -1.64 26.00
N SER A 329 -6.28 -1.84 24.72
CA SER A 329 -7.58 -1.54 24.12
C SER A 329 -8.66 -2.57 24.44
N GLY A 330 -8.31 -3.74 25.01
CA GLY A 330 -9.23 -4.86 25.26
C GLY A 330 -9.55 -5.71 24.03
N LEU A 331 -8.97 -5.39 22.85
CA LEU A 331 -9.18 -6.16 21.63
C LEU A 331 -8.59 -7.56 21.71
N GLU A 332 -7.44 -7.76 22.38
CA GLU A 332 -6.87 -9.09 22.59
C GLU A 332 -7.88 -10.02 23.28
N ALA A 333 -8.47 -9.58 24.39
CA ALA A 333 -9.46 -10.37 25.11
C ALA A 333 -10.71 -10.68 24.27
N ALA A 334 -11.16 -9.72 23.45
CA ALA A 334 -12.28 -9.90 22.55
C ALA A 334 -11.97 -10.93 21.44
N VAL A 335 -10.78 -10.88 20.84
CA VAL A 335 -10.31 -11.87 19.84
C VAL A 335 -10.20 -13.25 20.46
N LEU A 336 -9.56 -13.39 21.63
CA LEU A 336 -9.44 -14.67 22.35
C LEU A 336 -10.80 -15.28 22.67
N LYS A 337 -11.77 -14.47 23.07
CA LYS A 337 -13.15 -14.91 23.33
C LYS A 337 -13.80 -15.46 22.05
N ARG A 338 -13.62 -14.81 20.91
CA ARG A 338 -14.17 -15.27 19.63
C ARG A 338 -13.46 -16.54 19.14
N ALA A 339 -12.14 -16.60 19.25
CA ALA A 339 -11.36 -17.80 18.92
C ALA A 339 -11.82 -19.01 19.76
N SER A 340 -12.03 -18.82 21.07
CA SER A 340 -12.55 -19.86 21.98
C SER A 340 -13.98 -20.30 21.62
N ALA A 341 -14.79 -19.42 21.02
CA ALA A 341 -16.11 -19.73 20.50
C ALA A 341 -16.06 -20.44 19.13
N GLY A 342 -14.87 -20.72 18.58
CA GLY A 342 -14.68 -21.43 17.33
C GLY A 342 -14.64 -20.55 16.08
N VAL A 343 -14.60 -19.21 16.22
CA VAL A 343 -14.38 -18.30 15.10
C VAL A 343 -12.95 -18.50 14.59
N PRO A 344 -12.76 -18.70 13.28
CA PRO A 344 -11.42 -18.80 12.69
C PRO A 344 -10.61 -17.53 12.88
N VAL A 345 -9.29 -17.69 13.05
CA VAL A 345 -8.34 -16.58 13.19
C VAL A 345 -7.20 -16.79 12.20
N LEU A 346 -6.87 -15.76 11.43
CA LEU A 346 -5.73 -15.73 10.51
C LEU A 346 -4.77 -14.61 10.93
N GLY A 347 -3.52 -14.95 11.21
CA GLY A 347 -2.44 -13.99 11.44
C GLY A 347 -1.53 -13.89 10.21
N ILE A 348 -1.21 -12.69 9.77
CA ILE A 348 -0.28 -12.45 8.66
C ILE A 348 0.91 -11.66 9.19
N CYS A 349 2.13 -12.14 8.95
CA CYS A 349 3.39 -11.50 9.31
C CYS A 349 3.42 -11.13 10.82
N GLY A 350 3.40 -9.84 11.18
CA GLY A 350 3.31 -9.42 12.59
C GLY A 350 2.09 -10.01 13.33
N GLY A 351 0.95 -10.12 12.65
CA GLY A 351 -0.23 -10.79 13.20
C GLY A 351 0.00 -12.27 13.51
N PHE A 352 0.76 -12.98 12.66
CA PHE A 352 1.18 -14.35 12.94
C PHE A 352 2.07 -14.43 14.18
N GLN A 353 3.06 -13.54 14.28
CA GLN A 353 3.96 -13.45 15.44
C GLN A 353 3.18 -13.22 16.74
N MET A 354 2.15 -12.35 16.72
CA MET A 354 1.29 -12.08 17.88
C MET A 354 0.48 -13.32 18.34
N LEU A 355 0.08 -14.20 17.41
CA LEU A 355 -0.68 -15.41 17.71
C LEU A 355 0.12 -16.47 18.47
N GLY A 356 1.45 -16.41 18.46
CA GLY A 356 2.34 -17.33 19.14
C GLY A 356 2.24 -17.31 20.66
N GLU A 357 3.00 -18.17 21.32
CA GLU A 357 3.10 -18.21 22.78
C GLU A 357 3.99 -17.10 23.32
N GLU A 358 5.09 -16.80 22.61
CA GLU A 358 6.13 -15.86 23.06
C GLU A 358 6.80 -15.16 21.88
N ILE A 359 7.11 -13.89 22.09
CA ILE A 359 7.95 -13.07 21.22
C ILE A 359 9.22 -12.72 22.02
N ARG A 360 10.40 -12.93 21.44
CA ARG A 360 11.71 -12.62 21.99
C ARG A 360 12.39 -11.57 21.12
N ASP A 361 12.95 -10.57 21.77
CA ASP A 361 13.70 -9.48 21.11
C ASP A 361 15.04 -9.23 21.82
N PRO A 362 15.97 -10.21 21.75
CA PRO A 362 17.22 -10.16 22.50
C PRO A 362 18.17 -9.02 22.04
N GLU A 363 17.99 -8.54 20.81
CA GLU A 363 18.83 -7.49 20.23
C GLU A 363 18.12 -6.12 20.17
N GLY A 364 16.91 -6.01 20.73
CA GLY A 364 16.17 -4.74 20.79
C GLY A 364 15.73 -4.22 19.40
N VAL A 365 15.45 -5.12 18.47
CA VAL A 365 15.10 -4.79 17.09
C VAL A 365 13.83 -3.94 16.99
N GLU A 366 12.85 -4.23 17.83
CA GLU A 366 11.59 -3.45 17.97
C GLU A 366 11.45 -2.79 19.35
N SER A 367 11.94 -3.43 20.42
CA SER A 367 11.80 -2.93 21.79
C SER A 367 12.74 -1.74 22.11
N GLY A 368 13.81 -1.56 21.33
CA GLY A 368 14.71 -0.42 21.45
C GLY A 368 13.99 0.93 21.26
N ASP A 369 12.98 0.97 20.40
CA ASP A 369 12.16 2.18 20.17
C ASP A 369 11.26 2.51 21.37
N LEU A 370 10.70 1.49 22.04
CA LEU A 370 9.84 1.66 23.23
C LEU A 370 10.63 2.19 24.44
N ALA A 371 11.88 1.78 24.61
CA ALA A 371 12.74 2.26 25.68
C ALA A 371 13.04 3.75 25.52
N SER A 372 13.21 4.23 24.28
CA SER A 372 13.48 5.63 23.98
C SER A 372 12.27 6.55 24.21
N GLU A 373 11.05 6.07 23.96
CA GLU A 373 9.81 6.85 24.15
C GLU A 373 9.36 6.90 25.62
N ALA A 374 9.62 5.84 26.40
CA ALA A 374 9.16 5.73 27.80
C ALA A 374 10.16 6.25 28.84
N GLY A 375 11.41 6.54 28.46
CA GLY A 375 12.46 6.94 29.40
C GLY A 375 12.77 5.88 30.47
N GLN A 376 12.38 4.63 30.26
CA GLN A 376 12.59 3.50 31.15
C GLN A 376 13.45 2.44 30.45
N GLU A 377 14.42 1.89 31.18
CA GLU A 377 15.15 0.67 30.81
C GLU A 377 14.20 -0.54 30.88
N THR A 378 13.24 -0.62 29.96
CA THR A 378 12.39 -1.80 29.82
C THR A 378 13.04 -2.77 28.86
N GLY A 379 14.11 -3.41 29.26
CA GLY A 379 14.63 -4.62 28.64
C GLY A 379 13.65 -5.77 28.77
N GLN A 380 12.47 -5.70 28.18
CA GLN A 380 11.62 -6.87 28.00
C GLN A 380 12.16 -7.68 26.81
N GLU A 381 13.21 -8.46 27.07
CA GLU A 381 13.72 -9.45 26.11
C GLU A 381 12.64 -10.46 25.67
N ARG A 382 11.53 -10.53 26.40
CA ARG A 382 10.45 -11.52 26.19
C ARG A 382 9.08 -10.92 26.42
N LEU A 383 8.19 -11.09 25.47
CA LEU A 383 6.79 -10.71 25.56
C LEU A 383 5.90 -11.96 25.33
N ARG A 384 4.95 -12.20 26.21
CA ARG A 384 3.97 -13.26 26.02
C ARG A 384 3.09 -12.91 24.81
N GLY A 385 2.94 -13.84 23.86
CA GLY A 385 1.99 -13.73 22.75
C GLY A 385 0.55 -14.02 23.17
N MET A 386 -0.34 -14.19 22.22
CA MET A 386 -1.76 -14.51 22.45
C MET A 386 -1.99 -15.99 22.80
N GLY A 387 -1.02 -16.87 22.53
CA GLY A 387 -1.07 -18.31 22.86
C GLY A 387 -2.10 -19.10 22.06
N LEU A 388 -2.44 -18.65 20.86
CA LEU A 388 -3.37 -19.33 19.94
C LEU A 388 -2.65 -20.32 19.01
N LEU A 389 -1.36 -20.14 18.79
CA LEU A 389 -0.49 -21.05 18.04
C LEU A 389 0.72 -21.46 18.90
N PRO A 390 1.16 -22.73 18.84
CA PRO A 390 2.31 -23.22 19.62
C PRO A 390 3.62 -22.81 18.92
N CYS A 391 3.88 -21.52 18.87
CA CYS A 391 5.03 -20.94 18.19
C CYS A 391 5.74 -19.94 19.10
N VAL A 392 7.06 -19.84 18.91
CA VAL A 392 7.89 -18.78 19.50
C VAL A 392 8.56 -18.01 18.37
N THR A 393 8.44 -16.70 18.41
CA THR A 393 9.14 -15.81 17.47
C THR A 393 10.36 -15.20 18.16
N VAL A 394 11.51 -15.22 17.49
CA VAL A 394 12.74 -14.55 17.92
C VAL A 394 13.11 -13.49 16.87
N PHE A 395 13.10 -12.22 17.27
CA PHE A 395 13.53 -11.13 16.40
C PHE A 395 15.04 -11.17 16.15
N SER A 396 15.41 -10.82 14.94
CA SER A 396 16.80 -10.70 14.48
C SER A 396 16.92 -9.44 13.62
N PRO A 397 18.07 -8.74 13.63
CA PRO A 397 18.33 -7.59 12.76
C PRO A 397 18.28 -7.93 11.26
N GLU A 398 18.46 -9.20 10.92
CA GLU A 398 18.40 -9.68 9.54
C GLU A 398 16.96 -9.71 9.05
N LYS A 399 16.71 -9.03 7.93
CA LYS A 399 15.39 -8.93 7.31
C LYS A 399 15.24 -9.95 6.20
N THR A 400 14.21 -10.78 6.28
CA THR A 400 13.80 -11.65 5.17
C THR A 400 13.06 -10.84 4.13
N LEU A 401 13.53 -10.90 2.88
CA LEU A 401 12.96 -10.25 1.70
C LEU A 401 13.00 -11.22 0.54
N THR A 402 11.89 -11.93 0.28
CA THR A 402 11.88 -13.00 -0.72
C THR A 402 10.54 -13.05 -1.43
N ARG A 403 10.54 -13.11 -2.79
CA ARG A 403 9.36 -13.52 -3.54
C ARG A 403 9.23 -15.03 -3.48
N VAL A 404 8.01 -15.50 -3.29
CA VAL A 404 7.75 -16.92 -3.11
C VAL A 404 6.59 -17.39 -3.96
N ARG A 405 6.69 -18.64 -4.39
CA ARG A 405 5.56 -19.45 -4.80
C ARG A 405 5.37 -20.52 -3.75
N ALA A 406 4.12 -20.73 -3.34
CA ALA A 406 3.78 -21.70 -2.31
C ALA A 406 2.49 -22.43 -2.67
N SER A 407 2.22 -23.50 -1.96
CA SER A 407 0.91 -24.14 -1.94
C SER A 407 0.48 -24.38 -0.49
N ALA A 408 -0.79 -24.17 -0.19
CA ALA A 408 -1.35 -24.46 1.14
C ALA A 408 -1.22 -25.96 1.44
N TRP A 409 -0.64 -26.28 2.62
CA TRP A 409 -0.20 -27.65 2.94
C TRP A 409 -1.37 -28.57 3.32
N GLU A 410 -2.23 -28.13 4.24
CA GLU A 410 -3.33 -28.93 4.74
C GLU A 410 -4.58 -28.10 5.04
N GLY A 411 -5.72 -28.75 5.28
CA GLY A 411 -6.95 -28.15 5.75
C GLY A 411 -7.82 -27.54 4.66
N PRO A 412 -8.58 -26.49 4.98
CA PRO A 412 -9.62 -25.99 4.06
C PRO A 412 -9.06 -25.39 2.76
N PHE A 413 -7.78 -25.06 2.76
CA PHE A 413 -7.11 -24.40 1.63
C PHE A 413 -6.17 -25.34 0.86
N TYR A 414 -6.09 -26.61 1.23
CA TYR A 414 -5.17 -27.60 0.66
C TYR A 414 -5.02 -27.47 -0.86
N GLY A 415 -3.76 -27.39 -1.30
CA GLY A 415 -3.37 -27.29 -2.70
C GLY A 415 -3.69 -25.93 -3.34
N ALA A 416 -4.15 -24.90 -2.59
CA ALA A 416 -4.27 -23.56 -3.15
C ALA A 416 -2.91 -23.02 -3.53
N ALA A 417 -2.75 -22.59 -4.78
CA ALA A 417 -1.56 -21.89 -5.23
C ALA A 417 -1.48 -20.49 -4.62
N ILE A 418 -0.32 -20.11 -4.13
CA ILE A 418 -0.02 -18.81 -3.53
C ILE A 418 1.18 -18.24 -4.26
N GLU A 419 1.03 -17.03 -4.81
CA GLU A 419 2.13 -16.22 -5.31
C GLU A 419 2.21 -14.97 -4.46
N GLY A 420 3.36 -14.75 -3.80
CA GLY A 420 3.48 -13.66 -2.85
C GLY A 420 4.93 -13.35 -2.49
N TYR A 421 5.10 -12.76 -1.31
CA TYR A 421 6.43 -12.43 -0.81
C TYR A 421 6.45 -12.47 0.73
N GLU A 422 7.63 -12.72 1.28
CA GLU A 422 7.93 -12.58 2.70
C GLU A 422 8.68 -11.28 2.93
N ILE A 423 8.27 -10.53 3.96
CA ILE A 423 8.90 -9.29 4.38
C ILE A 423 8.77 -9.13 5.89
N HIS A 424 9.71 -9.71 6.62
CA HIS A 424 9.65 -9.72 8.09
C HIS A 424 11.05 -9.72 8.72
N MET A 425 11.09 -9.43 10.02
CA MET A 425 12.25 -9.61 10.88
C MET A 425 11.94 -10.72 11.87
N GLY A 426 12.97 -11.52 12.21
CA GLY A 426 12.85 -12.65 13.12
C GLY A 426 12.36 -13.94 12.48
N GLU A 427 12.53 -15.01 13.23
CA GLU A 427 12.14 -16.38 12.87
C GLU A 427 11.11 -16.92 13.85
N THR A 428 10.12 -17.65 13.32
CA THR A 428 9.10 -18.33 14.13
C THR A 428 9.31 -19.84 14.08
N VAL A 429 9.44 -20.43 15.26
CA VAL A 429 9.65 -21.86 15.46
C VAL A 429 8.40 -22.49 16.04
N ILE A 430 7.92 -23.59 15.43
CA ILE A 430 6.81 -24.38 15.94
C ILE A 430 7.31 -25.26 17.09
N LEU A 431 6.64 -25.25 18.23
CA LEU A 431 6.97 -26.06 19.39
C LEU A 431 6.46 -27.49 19.19
N HIS A 432 7.37 -28.44 19.04
CA HIS A 432 7.05 -29.87 18.77
C HIS A 432 6.22 -30.59 19.85
N LYS A 433 5.96 -29.97 21.00
CA LYS A 433 5.19 -30.57 22.11
C LYS A 433 3.68 -30.45 21.98
N ALA A 434 3.21 -29.63 21.04
CA ALA A 434 1.78 -29.38 20.85
C ALA A 434 1.23 -30.30 19.76
N GLY A 435 0.49 -31.33 20.15
CA GLY A 435 -0.17 -32.24 19.22
C GLY A 435 -1.11 -31.50 18.26
N GLY A 436 -0.99 -31.76 16.96
CA GLY A 436 -1.90 -31.26 15.94
C GLY A 436 -1.54 -29.94 15.27
N ALA A 437 -0.41 -29.33 15.60
CA ALA A 437 0.11 -28.21 14.84
C ALA A 437 0.80 -28.68 13.56
N VAL A 438 0.47 -28.05 12.42
CA VAL A 438 1.03 -28.38 11.09
C VAL A 438 1.46 -27.09 10.40
N PRO A 439 2.35 -27.15 9.40
CA PRO A 439 2.67 -25.98 8.56
C PRO A 439 1.42 -25.44 7.87
N PHE A 440 1.42 -24.14 7.60
CA PHE A 440 0.36 -23.50 6.81
C PHE A 440 0.55 -23.76 5.32
N SER A 441 1.79 -23.60 4.84
CA SER A 441 2.13 -23.73 3.43
C SER A 441 3.49 -24.42 3.21
N VAL A 442 3.75 -24.79 1.95
CA VAL A 442 5.04 -25.28 1.46
C VAL A 442 5.53 -24.34 0.39
N LEU A 443 6.68 -23.73 0.62
CA LEU A 443 7.36 -22.86 -0.32
C LEU A 443 8.03 -23.68 -1.41
N GLN A 444 7.83 -23.26 -2.66
CA GLN A 444 8.59 -23.71 -3.81
C GLN A 444 9.72 -22.70 -4.01
N ARG A 445 10.96 -23.04 -3.65
CA ARG A 445 12.12 -22.20 -3.95
C ARG A 445 12.57 -22.46 -5.38
N GLU A 446 12.66 -21.41 -6.18
CA GLU A 446 13.44 -21.43 -7.43
C GLU A 446 14.93 -21.37 -7.05
N GLU A 447 15.51 -22.46 -6.58
CA GLU A 447 16.94 -22.54 -6.39
C GLU A 447 17.62 -22.97 -7.69
N THR A 448 18.61 -22.20 -8.06
CA THR A 448 19.63 -22.54 -9.08
C THR A 448 20.23 -23.91 -8.79
N GLY A 449 19.70 -24.96 -9.40
CA GLY A 449 20.46 -26.16 -9.75
C GLY A 449 20.59 -27.30 -8.75
N ARG A 450 19.71 -27.43 -7.73
CA ARG A 450 19.60 -28.67 -6.96
C ARG A 450 18.12 -28.93 -6.62
N ASP A 451 17.57 -30.00 -7.21
CA ASP A 451 16.30 -30.58 -6.80
C ASP A 451 16.41 -31.08 -5.35
N SER A 452 16.08 -30.22 -4.38
CA SER A 452 15.75 -30.72 -3.04
C SER A 452 14.28 -31.17 -3.08
N ALA A 453 14.05 -32.47 -3.05
CA ALA A 453 12.75 -33.14 -3.05
C ALA A 453 11.94 -32.91 -1.75
N GLY A 454 12.08 -31.76 -1.08
CA GLY A 454 11.34 -31.35 0.10
C GLY A 454 11.20 -29.85 0.14
N GLY A 455 10.01 -29.31 -0.17
CA GLY A 455 9.73 -27.89 -0.02
C GLY A 455 9.94 -27.41 1.42
N VAL A 456 10.26 -26.13 1.58
CA VAL A 456 10.41 -25.51 2.90
C VAL A 456 9.03 -25.24 3.50
N HIS A 457 8.78 -25.79 4.68
CA HIS A 457 7.53 -25.53 5.41
C HIS A 457 7.51 -24.10 5.96
N GLU A 458 6.37 -23.42 5.80
CA GLU A 458 6.17 -22.06 6.23
C GLU A 458 4.86 -21.94 7.01
N GLY A 459 4.85 -21.01 8.00
CA GLY A 459 3.68 -20.72 8.80
C GLY A 459 3.30 -21.84 9.78
N CYS A 460 2.16 -21.67 10.43
CA CYS A 460 1.64 -22.63 11.40
C CYS A 460 0.12 -22.66 11.35
N ARG A 461 -0.47 -23.82 11.50
CA ARG A 461 -1.90 -24.01 11.68
C ARG A 461 -2.18 -24.94 12.86
N GLN A 462 -3.15 -24.56 13.71
CA GLN A 462 -3.71 -25.44 14.72
C GLN A 462 -5.24 -25.23 14.78
N GLY A 463 -5.99 -26.29 14.48
CA GLY A 463 -7.46 -26.19 14.41
C GLY A 463 -7.93 -25.15 13.40
N ASN A 464 -8.63 -24.11 13.88
CA ASN A 464 -9.15 -22.97 13.08
C ASN A 464 -8.26 -21.73 13.17
N VAL A 465 -7.04 -21.85 13.72
CA VAL A 465 -6.09 -20.74 13.80
C VAL A 465 -4.99 -20.97 12.78
N PHE A 466 -4.71 -19.95 11.99
CA PHE A 466 -3.75 -19.97 10.88
C PHE A 466 -2.77 -18.82 11.05
N GLY A 467 -1.52 -19.05 10.77
CA GLY A 467 -0.47 -18.03 10.77
C GLY A 467 0.49 -18.22 9.60
N THR A 468 0.84 -17.15 8.92
CA THR A 468 1.75 -17.16 7.76
C THR A 468 2.54 -15.84 7.67
N TYR A 469 3.73 -15.89 7.09
CA TYR A 469 4.49 -14.70 6.72
C TYR A 469 4.17 -14.18 5.31
N LEU A 470 3.35 -14.91 4.55
CA LEU A 470 3.10 -14.62 3.15
C LEU A 470 2.18 -13.41 2.99
N HIS A 471 2.68 -12.36 2.34
CA HIS A 471 1.92 -11.26 1.78
C HIS A 471 1.52 -11.56 0.33
N GLY A 472 0.43 -10.95 -0.16
CA GLY A 472 -0.17 -11.29 -1.45
C GLY A 472 -0.90 -12.64 -1.43
N LEU A 473 -1.21 -13.17 -0.25
CA LEU A 473 -1.86 -14.47 -0.04
C LEU A 473 -3.10 -14.68 -0.90
N PHE A 474 -3.84 -13.63 -1.18
CA PHE A 474 -5.12 -13.65 -1.87
C PHE A 474 -5.04 -13.24 -3.35
N ASP A 475 -3.88 -12.82 -3.84
CA ASP A 475 -3.70 -12.27 -5.19
C ASP A 475 -3.90 -13.33 -6.30
N SER A 476 -3.58 -14.60 -6.02
CA SER A 476 -3.76 -15.71 -6.97
C SER A 476 -5.24 -16.03 -7.29
N GLY A 477 -6.16 -15.59 -6.43
CA GLY A 477 -7.59 -15.90 -6.54
C GLY A 477 -8.00 -17.28 -6.01
N GLU A 478 -7.16 -18.31 -6.12
CA GLU A 478 -7.49 -19.66 -5.62
C GLU A 478 -7.68 -19.69 -4.09
N MET A 479 -6.81 -18.99 -3.37
CA MET A 479 -6.89 -18.88 -1.92
C MET A 479 -8.15 -18.13 -1.50
N THR A 480 -8.50 -17.03 -2.17
CA THR A 480 -9.72 -16.27 -1.95
C THR A 480 -10.97 -17.12 -2.17
N GLU A 481 -11.02 -17.87 -3.27
CA GLU A 481 -12.13 -18.75 -3.60
C GLU A 481 -12.31 -19.88 -2.58
N LYS A 482 -11.22 -20.55 -2.18
CA LYS A 482 -11.28 -21.62 -1.18
C LYS A 482 -11.71 -21.07 0.19
N LEU A 483 -11.21 -19.89 0.57
CA LEU A 483 -11.61 -19.20 1.79
C LEU A 483 -13.12 -18.88 1.79
N ALA A 484 -13.61 -18.26 0.72
CA ALA A 484 -15.03 -17.91 0.60
C ALA A 484 -15.93 -19.15 0.68
N LYS A 485 -15.61 -20.20 -0.08
CA LYS A 485 -16.35 -21.48 -0.06
C LYS A 485 -16.32 -22.14 1.33
N TRP A 486 -15.19 -22.13 2.01
CA TRP A 486 -15.07 -22.69 3.35
C TRP A 486 -15.91 -21.94 4.37
N LEU A 487 -15.86 -20.59 4.36
CA LEU A 487 -16.65 -19.76 5.27
C LEU A 487 -18.16 -19.89 5.00
N CYS A 488 -18.59 -19.91 3.73
CA CYS A 488 -19.98 -20.17 3.37
C CYS A 488 -20.48 -21.53 3.90
N ARG A 489 -19.69 -22.60 3.72
CA ARG A 489 -20.05 -23.94 4.25
C ARG A 489 -20.18 -23.93 5.77
N ARG A 490 -19.30 -23.22 6.49
CA ARG A 490 -19.39 -23.09 7.94
C ARG A 490 -20.69 -22.41 8.40
N LYS A 491 -21.22 -21.49 7.58
CA LYS A 491 -22.52 -20.82 7.82
C LYS A 491 -23.72 -21.62 7.30
N GLY A 492 -23.51 -22.77 6.68
CA GLY A 492 -24.61 -23.52 6.03
C GLY A 492 -25.15 -22.85 4.76
N ILE A 493 -24.36 -22.01 4.11
CA ILE A 493 -24.71 -21.32 2.87
C ILE A 493 -24.19 -22.12 1.68
N GLU A 494 -25.08 -22.53 0.79
CA GLU A 494 -24.71 -23.07 -0.51
C GLU A 494 -24.32 -21.92 -1.45
N ALA A 495 -23.01 -21.75 -1.64
CA ALA A 495 -22.51 -20.78 -2.61
C ALA A 495 -22.63 -21.35 -4.03
N ALA A 496 -23.41 -20.73 -4.88
CA ALA A 496 -23.37 -21.02 -6.31
C ALA A 496 -21.95 -20.81 -6.86
N PRO A 497 -21.54 -21.54 -7.91
CA PRO A 497 -20.27 -21.28 -8.56
C PRO A 497 -20.25 -19.84 -9.07
N ILE A 498 -19.42 -18.99 -8.47
CA ILE A 498 -19.23 -17.61 -8.91
C ILE A 498 -17.93 -17.58 -9.71
N SER A 499 -18.01 -17.12 -10.96
CA SER A 499 -16.81 -16.83 -11.73
C SER A 499 -16.24 -15.51 -11.24
N VAL A 500 -15.25 -15.57 -10.36
CA VAL A 500 -14.53 -14.38 -9.91
C VAL A 500 -13.39 -14.09 -10.87
N GLN A 501 -13.32 -12.86 -11.33
CA GLN A 501 -12.23 -12.38 -12.14
C GLN A 501 -10.93 -12.45 -11.31
N SER A 502 -9.80 -12.82 -11.93
CA SER A 502 -8.52 -12.78 -11.24
C SER A 502 -8.19 -11.35 -10.78
N TRP A 503 -7.56 -11.21 -9.62
CA TRP A 503 -7.16 -9.91 -9.08
C TRP A 503 -6.34 -9.09 -10.07
N LYS A 504 -5.42 -9.75 -10.79
CA LYS A 504 -4.62 -9.13 -11.84
C LYS A 504 -5.49 -8.55 -12.96
N ALA A 505 -6.45 -9.32 -13.48
CA ALA A 505 -7.33 -8.84 -14.55
C ALA A 505 -8.25 -7.70 -14.06
N PHE A 506 -8.69 -7.75 -12.80
CA PHE A 506 -9.44 -6.65 -12.19
C PHE A 506 -8.60 -5.36 -12.13
N LYS A 507 -7.36 -5.43 -11.66
CA LYS A 507 -6.45 -4.27 -11.63
C LYS A 507 -6.22 -3.68 -13.02
N GLU A 508 -6.01 -4.51 -14.04
CA GLU A 508 -5.84 -4.04 -15.42
C GLU A 508 -7.03 -3.19 -15.89
N GLN A 509 -8.27 -3.62 -15.57
CA GLN A 509 -9.47 -2.83 -15.88
C GLN A 509 -9.52 -1.50 -15.11
N GLN A 510 -9.07 -1.49 -13.85
CA GLN A 510 -9.01 -0.25 -13.06
C GLN A 510 -8.00 0.74 -13.64
N TYR A 511 -6.87 0.25 -14.14
CA TYR A 511 -5.87 1.10 -14.82
C TYR A 511 -6.42 1.67 -16.13
N ASP A 512 -7.14 0.88 -16.91
CA ASP A 512 -7.81 1.36 -18.13
C ASP A 512 -8.88 2.40 -17.82
N LEU A 513 -9.70 2.18 -16.79
CA LEU A 513 -10.71 3.14 -16.32
C LEU A 513 -10.08 4.51 -15.97
N LEU A 514 -8.96 4.49 -15.24
CA LEU A 514 -8.22 5.72 -14.89
C LEU A 514 -7.64 6.41 -16.12
N ALA A 515 -7.04 5.65 -17.01
CA ALA A 515 -6.46 6.18 -18.25
C ALA A 515 -7.53 6.83 -19.13
N ASP A 516 -8.67 6.17 -19.33
CA ASP A 516 -9.78 6.68 -20.12
C ASP A 516 -10.36 7.98 -19.54
N ALA A 517 -10.54 8.02 -18.21
CA ALA A 517 -11.02 9.21 -17.53
C ALA A 517 -10.05 10.39 -17.68
N LEU A 518 -8.76 10.16 -17.50
CA LEU A 518 -7.75 11.19 -17.61
C LEU A 518 -7.57 11.67 -19.05
N ARG A 519 -7.57 10.76 -20.02
CA ARG A 519 -7.46 11.07 -21.45
C ARG A 519 -8.60 11.95 -21.96
N LYS A 520 -9.81 11.78 -21.42
CA LYS A 520 -10.98 12.61 -21.74
C LYS A 520 -10.93 13.99 -21.07
N ALA A 521 -10.28 14.09 -19.92
CA ALA A 521 -10.27 15.28 -19.08
C ALA A 521 -9.12 16.24 -19.37
N LEU A 522 -7.99 15.75 -19.92
CA LEU A 522 -6.80 16.54 -20.17
C LEU A 522 -6.65 16.92 -21.65
N ASP A 523 -6.06 18.09 -21.91
CA ASP A 523 -5.51 18.46 -23.21
C ASP A 523 -4.26 17.61 -23.48
N MET A 524 -4.49 16.45 -24.11
CA MET A 524 -3.43 15.49 -24.43
C MET A 524 -2.40 16.04 -25.42
N GLU A 525 -2.82 16.93 -26.35
CA GLU A 525 -1.88 17.56 -27.29
C GLU A 525 -0.93 18.51 -26.56
N ALA A 526 -1.46 19.32 -25.64
CA ALA A 526 -0.63 20.17 -24.80
C ALA A 526 0.31 19.34 -23.91
N LEU A 527 -0.18 18.25 -23.33
CA LEU A 527 0.65 17.34 -22.54
C LEU A 527 1.84 16.80 -23.34
N TYR A 528 1.59 16.29 -24.56
CA TYR A 528 2.69 15.79 -25.41
C TYR A 528 3.65 16.89 -25.86
N ARG A 529 3.18 18.13 -26.12
CA ARG A 529 4.05 19.29 -26.38
C ARG A 529 4.94 19.64 -25.18
N ILE A 530 4.43 19.48 -23.95
CA ILE A 530 5.19 19.73 -22.71
C ILE A 530 6.31 18.70 -22.54
N ILE A 531 6.02 17.46 -22.85
CA ILE A 531 6.99 16.35 -22.73
C ILE A 531 8.06 16.44 -23.83
N GLY A 532 7.74 16.99 -25.00
CA GLY A 532 8.66 17.24 -26.13
C GLY A 532 8.58 16.16 -27.20
#